data_9335d8660ea9d8defe81d6fcc2a692f6
#
_entry.id   9335d8660ea9d8defe81d6fcc2a692f6
#
_cell.length_a   1.000
_cell.length_b   1.000
_cell.length_c   1.000
_cell.angle_alpha   90.00
_cell.angle_beta   90.00
_cell.angle_gamma   90.00
#
_symmetry.space_group_name_H-M   'P 1'
#
loop_
_entity.id
_entity.type
_entity.pdbx_description
1 polymer ?
#
loop_
_entity_poly.entity_id
_entity_poly.type
_entity_poly.pdbx_seq_one_letter_code
_entity_poly.pdbx_strand_id
1 'polypeptide(L)'
;MSKLFPLNAALARMLIPRFLKWGISANQITLLSLLAGMAGAAAFLEGTRAGMIWGALGFLAANLLDECDGSVARATGTSSGFGSWLDTLAGCAVHAIFFASLGFGLSRQSSEKIWCLLGLLAALSVVAATAAYVV
;
A
#
# COMPACT_ATOMS: atom_id res chain seq x y z
N MET A 1 8.95 9.28 -7.96
CA MET A 1 9.12 8.22 -6.94
C MET A 1 9.54 6.85 -7.52
N SER A 2 9.43 6.60 -8.82
CA SER A 2 9.78 5.32 -9.49
C SER A 2 11.27 4.90 -9.43
N LYS A 3 12.17 5.76 -8.99
CA LYS A 3 13.61 5.47 -8.90
C LYS A 3 14.03 4.70 -7.64
N LEU A 4 13.20 4.67 -6.61
CA LEU A 4 13.50 4.00 -5.32
C LEU A 4 13.19 2.50 -5.33
N PHE A 5 12.27 2.04 -6.19
CA PHE A 5 11.90 0.62 -6.31
C PHE A 5 11.91 0.17 -7.78
N PRO A 6 13.09 -0.06 -8.37
CA PRO A 6 13.19 -0.42 -9.79
C PRO A 6 12.48 -1.74 -10.12
N LEU A 7 12.34 -2.65 -9.15
CA LEU A 7 11.65 -3.91 -9.32
C LEU A 7 10.14 -3.71 -9.48
N ASN A 8 9.51 -2.88 -8.63
CA ASN A 8 8.08 -2.57 -8.74
C ASN A 8 7.76 -1.92 -10.09
N ALA A 9 8.58 -0.95 -10.51
CA ALA A 9 8.41 -0.29 -11.81
C ALA A 9 8.59 -1.26 -12.99
N ALA A 10 9.44 -2.27 -12.88
CA ALA A 10 9.61 -3.29 -13.90
C ALA A 10 8.38 -4.23 -13.95
N LEU A 11 7.90 -4.67 -12.81
CA LEU A 11 6.71 -5.51 -12.69
C LEU A 11 5.44 -4.76 -13.14
N ALA A 12 5.28 -3.51 -12.74
CA ALA A 12 4.17 -2.66 -13.18
C ALA A 12 4.14 -2.53 -14.70
N ARG A 13 5.29 -2.28 -15.34
CA ARG A 13 5.39 -2.21 -16.82
C ARG A 13 4.94 -3.50 -17.52
N MET A 14 5.06 -4.64 -16.88
CA MET A 14 4.58 -5.92 -17.42
C MET A 14 3.07 -6.12 -17.21
N LEU A 15 2.52 -5.58 -16.13
CA LEU A 15 1.11 -5.74 -15.77
C LEU A 15 0.20 -4.72 -16.47
N ILE A 16 0.64 -3.46 -16.62
CA ILE A 16 -0.14 -2.38 -17.22
C ILE A 16 -0.72 -2.77 -18.61
N PRO A 17 0.05 -3.32 -19.57
CA PRO A 17 -0.52 -3.71 -20.87
C PRO A 17 -1.59 -4.79 -20.76
N ARG A 18 -1.47 -5.69 -19.75
CA ARG A 18 -2.47 -6.73 -19.52
C ARG A 18 -3.76 -6.15 -18.96
N PHE A 19 -3.67 -5.23 -18.01
CA PHE A 19 -4.83 -4.53 -17.46
C PHE A 19 -5.58 -3.74 -18.52
N LEU A 20 -4.85 -3.01 -19.38
CA LEU A 20 -5.43 -2.29 -20.52
C LEU A 20 -6.11 -3.24 -21.51
N LYS A 21 -5.47 -4.37 -21.84
CA LYS A 21 -6.05 -5.37 -22.75
C LYS A 21 -7.33 -6.02 -22.19
N TRP A 22 -7.40 -6.20 -20.87
CA TRP A 22 -8.58 -6.79 -20.21
C TRP A 22 -9.65 -5.76 -19.87
N GLY A 23 -9.43 -4.49 -20.19
CA GLY A 23 -10.39 -3.42 -19.91
C GLY A 23 -10.57 -3.15 -18.41
N ILE A 24 -9.58 -3.51 -17.58
CA ILE A 24 -9.62 -3.26 -16.14
C ILE A 24 -9.39 -1.78 -15.88
N SER A 25 -10.35 -1.13 -15.22
CA SER A 25 -10.27 0.30 -14.92
C SER A 25 -9.29 0.59 -13.78
N ALA A 26 -8.75 1.81 -13.74
CA ALA A 26 -7.89 2.26 -12.64
C ALA A 26 -8.56 2.07 -11.27
N ASN A 27 -9.85 2.43 -11.14
CA ASN A 27 -10.59 2.27 -9.88
C ASN A 27 -10.69 0.81 -9.40
N GLN A 28 -10.79 -0.14 -10.32
CA GLN A 28 -10.78 -1.57 -9.97
C GLN A 28 -9.41 -2.00 -9.45
N ILE A 29 -8.33 -1.47 -10.04
CA ILE A 29 -6.96 -1.76 -9.57
C ILE A 29 -6.74 -1.13 -8.19
N THR A 30 -7.18 0.11 -7.96
CA THR A 30 -7.13 0.76 -6.64
C THR A 30 -7.89 -0.06 -5.59
N LEU A 31 -9.08 -0.57 -5.93
CA LEU A 31 -9.84 -1.44 -5.01
C LEU A 31 -9.07 -2.73 -4.67
N LEU A 32 -8.45 -3.36 -5.67
CA LEU A 32 -7.60 -4.55 -5.46
C LEU A 32 -6.38 -4.23 -4.60
N SER A 33 -5.74 -3.07 -4.79
CA SER A 33 -4.64 -2.58 -3.95
C SER A 33 -5.08 -2.44 -2.50
N LEU A 34 -6.21 -1.78 -2.25
CA LEU A 34 -6.77 -1.63 -0.91
C LEU A 34 -7.06 -2.98 -0.24
N LEU A 35 -7.69 -3.92 -0.96
CA LEU A 35 -7.98 -5.25 -0.44
C LEU A 35 -6.70 -6.03 -0.12
N ALA A 36 -5.68 -5.97 -0.98
CA ALA A 36 -4.38 -6.59 -0.73
C ALA A 36 -3.69 -5.98 0.50
N GLY A 37 -3.73 -4.66 0.64
CA GLY A 37 -3.18 -3.95 1.79
C GLY A 37 -3.88 -4.31 3.10
N MET A 38 -5.21 -4.36 3.10
CA MET A 38 -6.00 -4.76 4.27
C MET A 38 -5.77 -6.22 4.66
N ALA A 39 -5.72 -7.13 3.69
CA ALA A 39 -5.40 -8.54 3.94
C ALA A 39 -4.00 -8.70 4.52
N GLY A 40 -3.01 -7.97 4.00
CA GLY A 40 -1.65 -7.93 4.54
C GLY A 40 -1.61 -7.40 5.97
N ALA A 41 -2.32 -6.31 6.26
CA ALA A 41 -2.43 -5.75 7.60
C ALA A 41 -3.07 -6.73 8.60
N ALA A 42 -4.14 -7.41 8.18
CA ALA A 42 -4.80 -8.44 9.00
C ALA A 42 -3.85 -9.61 9.31
N ALA A 43 -3.06 -10.05 8.33
CA ALA A 43 -2.08 -11.11 8.54
C ALA A 43 -0.99 -10.71 9.57
N PHE A 44 -0.53 -9.46 9.57
CA PHE A 44 0.41 -8.98 10.60
C PHE A 44 -0.15 -9.06 12.01
N LEU A 45 -1.46 -8.78 12.20
CA LEU A 45 -2.10 -8.81 13.52
C LEU A 45 -2.07 -10.18 14.18
N GLU A 46 -1.90 -11.27 13.41
CA GLU A 46 -1.75 -12.61 13.96
C GLU A 46 -0.51 -12.74 14.85
N GLY A 47 0.55 -12.00 14.58
CA GLY A 47 1.82 -12.07 15.33
C GLY A 47 2.57 -13.38 15.12
N THR A 48 2.28 -14.12 14.05
CA THR A 48 2.92 -15.38 13.69
C THR A 48 3.97 -15.17 12.60
N ARG A 49 4.93 -16.10 12.47
CA ARG A 49 5.89 -16.09 11.35
C ARG A 49 5.18 -16.10 9.99
N ALA A 50 4.17 -16.95 9.84
CA ALA A 50 3.38 -17.02 8.62
C ALA A 50 2.65 -15.69 8.36
N GLY A 51 2.04 -15.11 9.38
CA GLY A 51 1.39 -13.79 9.30
C GLY A 51 2.35 -12.68 8.87
N MET A 52 3.61 -12.69 9.35
CA MET A 52 4.62 -11.73 8.90
C MET A 52 4.96 -11.88 7.42
N ILE A 53 5.08 -13.11 6.92
CA ILE A 53 5.35 -13.37 5.49
C ILE A 53 4.17 -12.94 4.63
N TRP A 54 2.95 -13.39 4.96
CA TRP A 54 1.74 -13.03 4.21
C TRP A 54 1.44 -11.54 4.27
N GLY A 55 1.68 -10.92 5.43
CA GLY A 55 1.56 -9.47 5.60
C GLY A 55 2.50 -8.70 4.68
N ALA A 56 3.77 -9.10 4.62
CA ALA A 56 4.75 -8.49 3.73
C ALA A 56 4.38 -8.67 2.25
N LEU A 57 3.95 -9.87 1.85
CA LEU A 57 3.50 -10.15 0.47
C LEU A 57 2.26 -9.32 0.10
N GLY A 58 1.29 -9.20 1.00
CA GLY A 58 0.10 -8.36 0.81
C GLY A 58 0.46 -6.88 0.62
N PHE A 59 1.41 -6.38 1.41
CA PHE A 59 1.89 -5.01 1.28
C PHE A 59 2.64 -4.76 -0.05
N LEU A 60 3.50 -5.69 -0.44
CA LEU A 60 4.19 -5.60 -1.74
C LEU A 60 3.20 -5.62 -2.90
N ALA A 61 2.18 -6.48 -2.84
CA ALA A 61 1.12 -6.53 -3.84
C ALA A 61 0.31 -5.22 -3.89
N ALA A 62 -0.05 -4.67 -2.73
CA ALA A 62 -0.75 -3.39 -2.64
C ALA A 62 0.04 -2.25 -3.30
N ASN A 63 1.34 -2.12 -2.96
CA ASN A 63 2.20 -1.09 -3.56
C ASN A 63 2.38 -1.27 -5.07
N LEU A 64 2.48 -2.51 -5.56
CA LEU A 64 2.59 -2.80 -6.98
C LEU A 64 1.32 -2.41 -7.74
N LEU A 65 0.15 -2.73 -7.19
CA LEU A 65 -1.15 -2.38 -7.78
C LEU A 65 -1.38 -0.88 -7.77
N ASP A 66 -1.02 -0.19 -6.69
CA ASP A 66 -1.08 1.27 -6.55
C ASP A 66 -0.23 1.99 -7.65
N GLU A 67 0.95 1.45 -7.98
CA GLU A 67 1.75 1.98 -9.10
C GLU A 67 1.09 1.72 -10.46
N CYS A 68 0.36 0.61 -10.59
CA CYS A 68 -0.35 0.26 -11.83
C CYS A 68 -1.58 1.14 -12.07
N ASP A 69 -2.39 1.43 -11.04
CA ASP A 69 -3.65 2.17 -11.21
C ASP A 69 -3.43 3.60 -11.69
N GLY A 70 -2.47 4.32 -11.12
CA GLY A 70 -2.09 5.64 -11.58
C GLY A 70 -1.55 5.64 -13.03
N SER A 71 -0.86 4.58 -13.43
CA SER A 71 -0.37 4.43 -14.80
C SER A 71 -1.48 4.10 -15.79
N VAL A 72 -2.44 3.26 -15.42
CA VAL A 72 -3.63 2.95 -16.20
C VAL A 72 -4.53 4.19 -16.33
N ALA A 73 -4.75 4.93 -15.23
CA ALA A 73 -5.53 6.19 -15.26
C ALA A 73 -4.95 7.21 -16.24
N ARG A 74 -3.63 7.37 -16.27
CA ARG A 74 -2.94 8.24 -17.24
C ARG A 74 -3.08 7.74 -18.67
N ALA A 75 -2.92 6.44 -18.90
CA ALA A 75 -3.02 5.83 -20.22
C ALA A 75 -4.44 5.88 -20.82
N THR A 76 -5.45 5.83 -19.97
CA THR A 76 -6.88 5.88 -20.38
C THR A 76 -7.47 7.29 -20.35
N GLY A 77 -6.71 8.30 -19.96
CA GLY A 77 -7.20 9.69 -19.85
C GLY A 77 -8.23 9.91 -18.74
N THR A 78 -8.34 8.99 -17.78
CA THR A 78 -9.30 9.07 -16.67
C THR A 78 -8.71 9.72 -15.42
N SER A 79 -7.48 10.22 -15.49
CA SER A 79 -6.83 10.92 -14.37
C SER A 79 -7.56 12.25 -14.10
N SER A 80 -7.94 12.48 -12.83
CA SER A 80 -8.51 13.73 -12.34
C SER A 80 -7.79 14.22 -11.10
N GLY A 81 -7.82 15.54 -10.85
CA GLY A 81 -7.21 16.10 -9.64
C GLY A 81 -7.84 15.55 -8.36
N PHE A 82 -9.15 15.38 -8.34
CA PHE A 82 -9.86 14.74 -7.22
C PHE A 82 -9.46 13.28 -7.04
N GLY A 83 -9.35 12.51 -8.15
CA GLY A 83 -8.89 11.12 -8.11
C GLY A 83 -7.48 10.99 -7.54
N SER A 84 -6.55 11.85 -7.96
CA SER A 84 -5.18 11.88 -7.43
C SER A 84 -5.13 12.22 -5.93
N TRP A 85 -5.97 13.13 -5.46
CA TRP A 85 -6.08 13.47 -4.04
C TRP A 85 -6.61 12.29 -3.23
N LEU A 86 -7.68 11.64 -3.70
CA LEU A 86 -8.26 10.47 -3.06
C LEU A 86 -7.28 9.30 -2.99
N ASP A 87 -6.54 9.06 -4.06
CA ASP A 87 -5.48 8.06 -4.15
C ASP A 87 -4.36 8.31 -3.12
N THR A 88 -3.91 9.56 -3.00
CA THR A 88 -2.92 9.96 -1.97
C THR A 88 -3.42 9.67 -0.56
N LEU A 89 -4.69 9.96 -0.26
CA LEU A 89 -5.27 9.67 1.06
C LEU A 89 -5.44 8.16 1.31
N ALA A 90 -5.88 7.42 0.30
CA ALA A 90 -6.02 5.98 0.38
C ALA A 90 -4.66 5.30 0.62
N GLY A 91 -3.63 5.70 -0.14
CA GLY A 91 -2.25 5.24 0.05
C GLY A 91 -1.72 5.56 1.44
N CYS A 92 -1.96 6.79 1.95
CA CYS A 92 -1.61 7.16 3.31
C CYS A 92 -2.27 6.25 4.35
N ALA A 93 -3.58 6.00 4.22
CA ALA A 93 -4.32 5.14 5.14
C ALA A 93 -3.78 3.70 5.15
N VAL A 94 -3.54 3.12 3.97
CA VAL A 94 -2.97 1.77 3.83
C VAL A 94 -1.60 1.68 4.51
N HIS A 95 -0.71 2.63 4.26
CA HIS A 95 0.62 2.63 4.87
C HIS A 95 0.57 2.82 6.40
N ALA A 96 -0.29 3.71 6.89
CA ALA A 96 -0.46 3.92 8.33
C ALA A 96 -1.00 2.66 9.02
N ILE A 97 -2.02 2.01 8.45
CA ILE A 97 -2.58 0.75 8.96
C ILE A 97 -1.52 -0.36 8.91
N PHE A 98 -0.73 -0.43 7.84
CA PHE A 98 0.35 -1.38 7.68
C PHE A 98 1.38 -1.26 8.81
N PHE A 99 1.93 -0.08 9.08
CA PHE A 99 2.93 0.11 10.11
C PHE A 99 2.36 -0.15 11.51
N ALA A 100 1.12 0.28 11.79
CA ALA A 100 0.45 0.01 13.05
C ALA A 100 0.25 -1.50 13.28
N SER A 101 -0.25 -2.22 12.26
CA SER A 101 -0.47 -3.68 12.33
C SER A 101 0.82 -4.46 12.48
N LEU A 102 1.88 -4.06 11.74
CA LEU A 102 3.21 -4.67 11.84
C LEU A 102 3.77 -4.51 13.26
N GLY A 103 3.72 -3.30 13.83
CA GLY A 103 4.18 -3.04 15.19
C GLY A 103 3.41 -3.84 16.23
N PHE A 104 2.08 -3.94 16.08
CA PHE A 104 1.23 -4.74 16.95
C PHE A 104 1.55 -6.23 16.85
N GLY A 105 1.69 -6.76 15.62
CA GLY A 105 2.05 -8.16 15.39
C GLY A 105 3.42 -8.53 15.97
N LEU A 106 4.43 -7.68 15.78
CA LEU A 106 5.76 -7.87 16.37
C LEU A 106 5.71 -7.82 17.91
N SER A 107 4.91 -6.92 18.48
CA SER A 107 4.70 -6.84 19.93
C SER A 107 4.08 -8.13 20.50
N ARG A 108 3.15 -8.75 19.76
CA ARG A 108 2.59 -10.06 20.15
C ARG A 108 3.61 -11.19 20.05
N GLN A 109 4.45 -11.17 19.02
CA GLN A 109 5.44 -12.22 18.78
C GLN A 109 6.60 -12.16 19.80
N SER A 110 7.09 -10.97 20.15
CA SER A 110 8.23 -10.77 21.07
C SER A 110 7.82 -10.53 22.51
N SER A 111 6.52 -10.32 22.79
CA SER A 111 5.99 -9.89 24.08
C SER A 111 6.50 -8.51 24.55
N GLU A 112 7.14 -7.75 23.68
CA GLU A 112 7.68 -6.42 23.97
C GLU A 112 6.80 -5.30 23.39
N LYS A 113 6.30 -4.42 24.26
CA LYS A 113 5.42 -3.31 23.86
C LYS A 113 6.12 -2.21 23.04
N ILE A 114 7.44 -2.19 23.01
CA ILE A 114 8.21 -1.20 22.24
C ILE A 114 7.87 -1.27 20.75
N TRP A 115 7.62 -2.47 20.20
CA TRP A 115 7.28 -2.63 18.79
C TRP A 115 5.95 -1.99 18.44
N CYS A 116 4.97 -2.06 19.33
CA CYS A 116 3.68 -1.38 19.14
C CYS A 116 3.88 0.15 19.10
N LEU A 117 4.69 0.70 20.01
CA LEU A 117 5.01 2.12 20.03
C LEU A 117 5.71 2.56 18.74
N LEU A 118 6.71 1.80 18.29
CA LEU A 118 7.45 2.09 17.05
C LEU A 118 6.54 2.03 15.82
N GLY A 119 5.64 1.04 15.74
CA GLY A 119 4.67 0.92 14.67
C GLY A 119 3.70 2.11 14.62
N LEU A 120 3.21 2.57 15.78
CA LEU A 120 2.35 3.74 15.88
C LEU A 120 3.10 5.04 15.51
N LEU A 121 4.34 5.21 15.95
CA LEU A 121 5.15 6.36 15.56
C LEU A 121 5.42 6.39 14.05
N ALA A 122 5.70 5.23 13.44
CA ALA A 122 5.85 5.10 12.00
C ALA A 122 4.55 5.44 11.26
N ALA A 123 3.41 4.95 11.74
CA ALA A 123 2.09 5.29 11.18
C ALA A 123 1.80 6.81 11.25
N LEU A 124 2.07 7.43 12.40
CA LEU A 124 1.92 8.87 12.57
C LEU A 124 2.85 9.68 11.66
N SER A 125 4.09 9.22 11.45
CA SER A 125 5.03 9.89 10.54
C SER A 125 4.55 9.87 9.09
N VAL A 126 3.93 8.77 8.65
CA VAL A 126 3.31 8.69 7.32
C VAL A 126 2.17 9.71 7.18
N VAL A 127 1.29 9.78 8.16
CA VAL A 127 0.16 10.73 8.16
C VAL A 127 0.69 12.17 8.14
N ALA A 128 1.66 12.50 8.98
CA ALA A 128 2.26 13.83 9.04
C ALA A 128 2.95 14.22 7.72
N ALA A 129 3.71 13.29 7.12
CA ALA A 129 4.36 13.52 5.84
C ALA A 129 3.34 13.75 4.71
N THR A 130 2.27 12.97 4.67
CA THR A 130 1.20 13.15 3.68
C THR A 130 0.46 14.47 3.89
N ALA A 131 0.15 14.84 5.13
CA ALA A 131 -0.47 16.13 5.44
C ALA A 131 0.40 17.31 4.99
N ALA A 132 1.71 17.25 5.21
CA ALA A 132 2.65 18.28 4.76
C ALA A 132 2.77 18.35 3.23
N TYR A 133 2.48 17.27 2.51
CA TYR A 133 2.52 17.23 1.04
C TYR A 133 1.25 17.79 0.40
N VAL A 134 0.11 17.66 1.08
CA VAL A 134 -1.22 18.06 0.56
C VAL A 134 -1.51 19.54 0.84
N VAL A 135 -0.84 20.16 1.82
CA VAL A 135 -0.94 21.60 2.14
C VAL A 135 -0.01 22.42 1.27
#